data_5a423288c0c04efee18ecc60baf7d1fa
#
_entry.id   5a423288c0c04efee18ecc60baf7d1fa
#
_cell.length_a   1.000
_cell.length_b   1.000
_cell.length_c   1.000
_cell.angle_alpha   90.00
_cell.angle_beta   90.00
_cell.angle_gamma   90.00
#
_symmetry.space_group_name_H-M   'P 1'
#
loop_
_entity.id
_entity.type
_entity.pdbx_description
1 polymer ?
#
loop_
_entity_poly.entity_id
_entity_poly.type
_entity_poly.pdbx_seq_one_letter_code
_entity_poly.pdbx_strand_id
1 'polypeptide(L)'
;MEKWNKNIRFILLTGVLILSSSTFGRTSKCDFIVDSLCYEILSEEDHTVGVSYDYYGNYIPELKYRCPTRELVIPDTVVFNGTKYAVTEISSHGFEDLFSIPSVKLPNTLKKINDNGLCQAFSSDELFLPPSVEYLGMFALINRNLKKVNLEHVKYFGNNALSYTSLTEAFIRKNVEYGTAVFFKCSKLEKAVIEEGITKLPMYTFRICENLSKVELPSSLTDIGNFAFDGCAFDSITLPQNVTILRRGLFSENHRLKNIVLPEKVDSIEYWVFLNCYALESILFPANVRYINEKAIHFFKEPDDPTPQIKDIYCEGTTPPKEGCYVEGVTLHVPKGCKEIYATTDNWAKYGENIVDDIDLSGIHNSQVISNDSDAPAYDLQGRKVAHPKQGEIYIQGGRKVMR
;
A
#
# COMPACT_ATOMS: atom_id res chain seq x y z
N MET A 1 -23.93 20.49 12.94
CA MET A 1 -23.35 19.85 11.76
C MET A 1 -22.19 20.73 11.29
N GLU A 2 -20.98 20.39 11.72
CA GLU A 2 -19.78 21.19 11.43
C GLU A 2 -19.37 20.98 9.99
N LYS A 3 -19.17 22.06 9.25
CA LYS A 3 -18.58 22.07 7.92
C LYS A 3 -17.14 21.56 8.04
N TRP A 4 -16.92 20.32 7.68
CA TRP A 4 -15.58 19.77 7.55
C TRP A 4 -14.88 20.43 6.36
N ASN A 5 -13.90 21.26 6.64
CA ASN A 5 -13.12 21.99 5.65
C ASN A 5 -12.33 20.99 4.77
N LYS A 6 -12.27 21.21 3.45
CA LYS A 6 -11.48 20.39 2.47
C LYS A 6 -10.06 20.12 2.97
N ASN A 7 -9.45 21.03 3.71
CA ASN A 7 -8.13 20.86 4.31
C ASN A 7 -8.09 19.82 5.44
N ILE A 8 -9.21 19.57 6.14
CA ILE A 8 -9.29 18.55 7.20
C ILE A 8 -9.47 17.15 6.58
N ARG A 9 -10.18 17.06 5.43
CA ARG A 9 -10.28 15.82 4.63
C ARG A 9 -8.88 15.37 4.18
N PHE A 10 -8.06 16.31 3.73
CA PHE A 10 -6.65 16.05 3.36
C PHE A 10 -5.81 15.61 4.57
N ILE A 11 -6.03 16.16 5.76
CA ILE A 11 -5.29 15.84 6.99
C ILE A 11 -5.72 14.49 7.58
N LEU A 12 -7.00 14.14 7.55
CA LEU A 12 -7.51 12.85 8.05
C LEU A 12 -7.24 11.68 7.09
N LEU A 13 -7.24 11.93 5.78
CA LEU A 13 -6.85 10.96 4.75
C LEU A 13 -5.33 10.78 4.66
N THR A 14 -4.57 11.80 4.99
CA THR A 14 -3.10 11.76 4.95
C THR A 14 -2.45 11.35 6.25
N GLY A 15 -3.09 10.71 7.19
CA GLY A 15 -2.61 10.34 8.55
C GLY A 15 -1.12 9.94 8.72
N VAL A 16 -0.29 10.18 7.73
CA VAL A 16 1.13 10.41 7.83
C VAL A 16 1.31 11.93 7.79
N LEU A 17 1.36 12.57 8.96
CA LEU A 17 1.96 13.88 9.06
C LEU A 17 3.34 13.78 8.38
N ILE A 18 3.45 14.34 7.19
CA ILE A 18 4.74 14.89 6.78
C ILE A 18 4.87 16.11 7.70
N LEU A 19 5.35 15.88 8.92
CA LEU A 19 5.98 16.95 9.67
C LEU A 19 7.06 17.42 8.71
N SER A 20 6.82 18.57 8.06
CA SER A 20 7.89 19.31 7.46
C SER A 20 8.97 19.34 8.53
N SER A 21 10.06 18.64 8.28
CA SER A 21 11.19 18.48 9.20
C SER A 21 11.95 19.78 9.44
N SER A 22 11.28 20.90 9.29
CA SER A 22 11.88 22.24 9.32
C SER A 22 12.33 22.69 10.72
N THR A 23 12.22 21.89 11.79
CA THR A 23 12.59 22.34 13.14
C THR A 23 13.24 21.31 14.06
N PHE A 24 13.42 20.05 13.66
CA PHE A 24 14.29 19.14 14.41
C PHE A 24 15.71 19.27 13.89
N GLY A 25 16.64 19.69 14.76
CA GLY A 25 18.01 20.00 14.42
C GLY A 25 18.63 18.91 13.54
N ARG A 26 18.97 19.25 12.31
CA ARG A 26 19.78 18.45 11.40
C ARG A 26 21.19 18.44 11.96
N THR A 27 21.52 17.47 12.79
CA THR A 27 22.84 17.30 13.36
C THR A 27 23.43 15.99 12.89
N SER A 28 23.82 15.94 11.60
CA SER A 28 24.86 15.00 11.24
C SER A 28 26.14 15.51 11.91
N LYS A 29 26.81 14.67 12.68
CA LYS A 29 28.12 14.97 13.24
C LYS A 29 29.13 15.09 12.09
N CYS A 30 30.03 16.04 12.17
CA CYS A 30 31.10 16.24 11.20
C CYS A 30 32.43 16.29 11.92
N ASP A 31 33.20 15.21 11.84
CA ASP A 31 34.51 15.14 12.53
C ASP A 31 35.61 15.78 11.67
N PHE A 32 35.48 15.69 10.33
CA PHE A 32 36.41 16.33 9.41
C PHE A 32 35.77 16.58 8.04
N ILE A 33 36.40 17.41 7.19
CA ILE A 33 35.92 17.80 5.88
C ILE A 33 36.99 17.52 4.84
N VAL A 34 36.61 16.85 3.75
CA VAL A 34 37.43 16.67 2.54
C VAL A 34 36.58 16.90 1.32
N ASP A 35 37.05 17.67 0.34
CA ASP A 35 36.38 18.00 -0.93
C ASP A 35 34.92 18.46 -0.75
N SER A 36 34.67 19.30 0.24
CA SER A 36 33.34 19.84 0.59
C SER A 36 32.34 18.80 1.13
N LEU A 37 32.77 17.61 1.46
CA LEU A 37 31.99 16.60 2.13
C LEU A 37 32.39 16.50 3.60
N CYS A 38 31.37 16.44 4.46
CA CYS A 38 31.54 16.17 5.89
C CYS A 38 31.62 14.68 6.15
N TYR A 39 32.53 14.26 6.98
CA TYR A 39 32.70 12.86 7.38
C TYR A 39 32.59 12.71 8.88
N GLU A 40 31.79 11.75 9.31
CA GLU A 40 31.66 11.30 10.69
C GLU A 40 32.38 9.96 10.85
N ILE A 41 33.32 9.88 11.83
CA ILE A 41 34.00 8.62 12.13
C ILE A 41 33.00 7.68 12.83
N LEU A 42 32.67 6.55 12.20
CA LEU A 42 31.77 5.53 12.73
C LEU A 42 32.54 4.50 13.57
N SER A 43 33.75 4.15 13.12
CA SER A 43 34.65 3.24 13.84
C SER A 43 36.09 3.59 13.52
N GLU A 44 36.89 3.85 14.57
CA GLU A 44 38.33 4.02 14.44
C GLU A 44 39.04 2.68 14.22
N GLU A 45 38.52 1.60 14.82
CA GLU A 45 39.09 0.25 14.69
C GLU A 45 38.90 -0.31 13.26
N ASP A 46 37.69 -0.18 12.72
CA ASP A 46 37.35 -0.67 11.39
C ASP A 46 37.70 0.33 10.28
N HIS A 47 38.14 1.54 10.64
CA HIS A 47 38.41 2.67 9.75
C HIS A 47 37.20 2.96 8.82
N THR A 48 36.03 3.23 9.40
CA THR A 48 34.80 3.52 8.65
C THR A 48 34.24 4.89 8.96
N VAL A 49 33.65 5.52 7.95
CA VAL A 49 33.00 6.84 8.06
C VAL A 49 31.63 6.85 7.41
N GLY A 50 30.76 7.70 7.96
CA GLY A 50 29.56 8.20 7.32
C GLY A 50 29.85 9.48 6.54
N VAL A 51 29.06 9.79 5.51
CA VAL A 51 29.25 10.99 4.67
C VAL A 51 27.96 11.81 4.58
N SER A 52 28.14 13.14 4.56
CA SER A 52 27.06 14.12 4.37
C SER A 52 27.57 15.35 3.60
N TYR A 53 26.63 16.26 3.26
CA TYR A 53 26.94 17.55 2.67
C TYR A 53 26.52 18.69 3.59
N ASP A 54 27.38 19.70 3.78
CA ASP A 54 27.06 20.86 4.61
C ASP A 54 26.25 21.92 3.84
N TYR A 55 25.00 21.60 3.50
CA TYR A 55 24.11 22.47 2.76
C TYR A 55 23.86 23.83 3.44
N TYR A 56 23.81 23.86 4.75
CA TYR A 56 23.52 25.06 5.53
C TYR A 56 24.76 25.87 5.89
N GLY A 57 25.96 25.40 5.53
CA GLY A 57 27.22 26.02 5.89
C GLY A 57 27.47 26.04 7.39
N ASN A 58 26.98 25.00 8.13
CA ASN A 58 27.23 24.89 9.56
C ASN A 58 28.69 24.60 9.85
N TYR A 59 29.36 23.88 8.93
CA TYR A 59 30.77 23.51 9.02
C TYR A 59 31.64 24.25 8.02
N ILE A 60 31.11 24.59 6.83
CA ILE A 60 31.79 25.34 5.78
C ILE A 60 30.91 26.54 5.40
N PRO A 61 31.01 27.68 6.09
CA PRO A 61 30.15 28.86 5.87
C PRO A 61 30.13 29.36 4.43
N GLU A 62 31.23 29.17 3.69
CA GLU A 62 31.36 29.57 2.28
C GLU A 62 30.51 28.72 1.33
N LEU A 63 30.11 27.52 1.76
CA LEU A 63 29.24 26.61 0.96
C LEU A 63 27.76 26.78 1.25
N LYS A 64 27.42 27.65 2.20
CA LYS A 64 26.01 27.91 2.55
C LYS A 64 25.19 28.19 1.30
N TYR A 65 24.12 27.40 1.07
CA TYR A 65 23.24 27.49 -0.09
C TYR A 65 23.88 27.19 -1.46
N ARG A 66 25.09 26.62 -1.51
CA ARG A 66 25.72 26.17 -2.74
C ARG A 66 25.36 24.71 -2.99
N CYS A 67 24.32 24.47 -3.77
CA CYS A 67 24.05 23.12 -4.27
C CYS A 67 25.07 22.75 -5.34
N PRO A 68 25.61 21.51 -5.35
CA PRO A 68 26.42 21.03 -6.45
C PRO A 68 25.63 21.09 -7.76
N THR A 69 26.23 21.68 -8.81
CA THR A 69 25.63 21.72 -10.18
C THR A 69 26.17 20.62 -11.09
N ARG A 70 27.03 19.76 -10.55
CA ARG A 70 27.63 18.62 -11.23
C ARG A 70 27.17 17.33 -10.57
N GLU A 71 27.49 16.21 -11.22
CA GLU A 71 27.38 14.90 -10.59
C GLU A 71 28.10 14.89 -9.23
N LEU A 72 27.41 14.41 -8.20
CA LEU A 72 28.00 14.17 -6.90
C LEU A 72 28.68 12.81 -6.91
N VAL A 73 30.01 12.80 -6.82
CA VAL A 73 30.80 11.57 -6.70
C VAL A 73 31.23 11.40 -5.24
N ILE A 74 30.71 10.37 -4.59
CA ILE A 74 31.13 10.01 -3.23
C ILE A 74 32.24 8.97 -3.36
N PRO A 75 33.45 9.21 -2.78
CA PRO A 75 34.58 8.31 -2.96
C PRO A 75 34.43 7.04 -2.10
N ASP A 76 35.03 5.92 -2.53
CA ASP A 76 35.06 4.67 -1.76
C ASP A 76 35.78 4.85 -0.41
N THR A 77 36.80 5.72 -0.39
CA THR A 77 37.64 5.96 0.78
C THR A 77 38.07 7.41 0.89
N VAL A 78 38.35 7.85 2.10
CA VAL A 78 38.90 9.18 2.41
C VAL A 78 40.09 9.06 3.34
N VAL A 79 41.08 9.98 3.28
CA VAL A 79 42.25 10.01 4.17
C VAL A 79 42.12 11.18 5.13
N PHE A 80 42.26 10.91 6.41
CA PHE A 80 42.28 11.90 7.46
C PHE A 80 43.38 11.57 8.47
N ASN A 81 44.24 12.54 8.78
CA ASN A 81 45.39 12.39 9.66
C ASN A 81 46.29 11.18 9.35
N GLY A 82 46.46 10.87 8.06
CA GLY A 82 47.28 9.73 7.60
C GLY A 82 46.56 8.38 7.64
N THR A 83 45.38 8.29 8.21
CA THR A 83 44.55 7.08 8.25
C THR A 83 43.57 7.08 7.08
N LYS A 84 43.44 5.93 6.40
CA LYS A 84 42.50 5.73 5.31
C LYS A 84 41.21 5.11 5.83
N TYR A 85 40.06 5.80 5.63
CA TYR A 85 38.75 5.36 6.06
C TYR A 85 37.91 4.94 4.86
N ALA A 86 37.14 3.86 4.99
CA ALA A 86 36.12 3.45 4.01
C ALA A 86 34.83 4.22 4.24
N VAL A 87 34.19 4.72 3.15
CA VAL A 87 32.90 5.38 3.23
C VAL A 87 31.82 4.32 3.17
N THR A 88 31.19 4.01 4.31
CA THR A 88 30.25 2.89 4.45
C THR A 88 28.81 3.31 4.66
N GLU A 89 28.56 4.56 5.03
CA GLU A 89 27.21 5.04 5.26
C GLU A 89 26.99 6.45 4.66
N ILE A 90 25.80 6.70 4.14
CA ILE A 90 25.27 8.05 4.00
C ILE A 90 24.60 8.38 5.33
N SER A 91 25.04 9.44 5.98
CA SER A 91 24.52 9.89 7.27
C SER A 91 23.06 10.31 7.17
N SER A 92 22.33 10.27 8.29
CA SER A 92 20.97 10.78 8.34
C SER A 92 20.93 12.24 7.89
N HIS A 93 19.95 12.58 7.03
CA HIS A 93 19.83 13.88 6.36
C HIS A 93 21.05 14.27 5.51
N GLY A 94 21.90 13.32 5.15
CA GLY A 94 23.22 13.57 4.58
C GLY A 94 23.21 14.44 3.33
N PHE A 95 22.30 14.18 2.39
CA PHE A 95 22.16 14.92 1.13
C PHE A 95 20.70 15.34 0.88
N GLU A 96 19.92 15.50 1.93
CA GLU A 96 18.51 15.88 1.83
C GLU A 96 18.32 17.23 1.15
N ASP A 97 17.29 17.33 0.26
CA ASP A 97 16.84 18.57 -0.40
C ASP A 97 17.88 19.26 -1.30
N LEU A 98 18.83 18.53 -1.85
CA LEU A 98 19.82 19.11 -2.76
C LEU A 98 19.34 19.26 -4.23
N PHE A 99 18.10 19.03 -4.52
CA PHE A 99 17.30 19.08 -5.77
C PHE A 99 18.00 19.32 -7.11
N SER A 100 19.12 20.05 -7.12
CA SER A 100 19.83 20.48 -8.32
C SER A 100 21.00 19.58 -8.70
N ILE A 101 21.32 18.57 -7.91
CA ILE A 101 22.35 17.59 -8.27
C ILE A 101 21.83 16.75 -9.45
N PRO A 102 22.52 16.73 -10.60
CA PRO A 102 22.06 15.95 -11.75
C PRO A 102 21.99 14.45 -11.44
N SER A 103 23.04 13.89 -10.83
CA SER A 103 23.15 12.48 -10.48
C SER A 103 24.08 12.27 -9.28
N VAL A 104 23.98 11.11 -8.65
CA VAL A 104 24.85 10.69 -7.53
C VAL A 104 25.53 9.39 -7.88
N LYS A 105 26.86 9.36 -7.80
CA LYS A 105 27.67 8.16 -7.89
C LYS A 105 28.04 7.70 -6.47
N LEU A 106 27.52 6.56 -6.07
CA LEU A 106 27.70 5.99 -4.75
C LEU A 106 28.98 5.15 -4.68
N PRO A 107 29.69 5.10 -3.51
CA PRO A 107 30.88 4.30 -3.32
C PRO A 107 30.56 2.79 -3.26
N ASN A 108 31.45 1.95 -3.80
CA ASN A 108 31.28 0.48 -3.75
C ASN A 108 31.37 -0.09 -2.33
N THR A 109 31.90 0.67 -1.39
CA THR A 109 32.00 0.33 0.05
C THR A 109 30.74 0.64 0.83
N LEU A 110 29.74 1.32 0.21
CA LEU A 110 28.52 1.78 0.89
C LEU A 110 27.67 0.60 1.34
N LYS A 111 27.25 0.59 2.60
CA LYS A 111 26.38 -0.44 3.20
C LYS A 111 25.01 0.09 3.55
N LYS A 112 24.92 1.39 3.93
CA LYS A 112 23.68 1.99 4.43
C LYS A 112 23.45 3.38 3.87
N ILE A 113 22.18 3.66 3.58
CA ILE A 113 21.64 5.00 3.39
C ILE A 113 20.69 5.24 4.54
N ASN A 114 21.10 6.07 5.50
CA ASN A 114 20.33 6.33 6.72
C ASN A 114 19.10 7.24 6.45
N ASP A 115 18.38 7.60 7.50
CA ASP A 115 17.13 8.32 7.41
C ASP A 115 17.28 9.64 6.64
N ASN A 116 16.42 9.89 5.66
CA ASN A 116 16.49 11.02 4.74
C ASN A 116 17.82 11.17 3.97
N GLY A 117 18.67 10.16 3.96
CA GLY A 117 20.05 10.27 3.48
C GLY A 117 20.19 10.79 2.04
N LEU A 118 19.32 10.37 1.12
CA LEU A 118 19.23 10.84 -0.27
C LEU A 118 17.82 11.38 -0.60
N CYS A 119 17.06 11.81 0.41
CA CYS A 119 15.72 12.36 0.20
C CYS A 119 15.79 13.61 -0.68
N GLN A 120 15.16 13.53 -1.87
CA GLN A 120 15.14 14.62 -2.85
C GLN A 120 16.54 15.18 -3.21
N ALA A 121 17.56 14.33 -3.16
CA ALA A 121 18.96 14.74 -3.32
C ALA A 121 19.36 15.03 -4.76
N PHE A 122 18.70 14.43 -5.77
CA PHE A 122 19.13 14.49 -7.17
C PHE A 122 17.95 14.56 -8.13
N SER A 123 18.23 14.98 -9.38
CA SER A 123 17.23 15.11 -10.44
C SER A 123 17.20 13.94 -11.44
N SER A 124 18.19 13.04 -11.42
CA SER A 124 18.22 11.84 -12.25
C SER A 124 16.98 10.98 -12.03
N ASP A 125 16.54 10.31 -13.08
CA ASP A 125 15.48 9.31 -13.02
C ASP A 125 16.00 7.88 -12.75
N GLU A 126 17.31 7.71 -12.63
CA GLU A 126 17.94 6.45 -12.29
C GLU A 126 18.95 6.63 -11.14
N LEU A 127 19.00 5.64 -10.23
CA LEU A 127 20.00 5.52 -9.17
C LEU A 127 20.52 4.09 -9.14
N PHE A 128 21.83 3.93 -9.22
CA PHE A 128 22.47 2.64 -9.03
C PHE A 128 22.98 2.47 -7.61
N LEU A 129 22.41 1.53 -6.88
CA LEU A 129 22.89 1.12 -5.55
C LEU A 129 23.98 0.05 -5.70
N PRO A 130 25.19 0.25 -5.13
CA PRO A 130 26.19 -0.80 -5.04
C PRO A 130 25.63 -2.07 -4.37
N PRO A 131 26.06 -3.28 -4.77
CA PRO A 131 25.56 -4.54 -4.21
C PRO A 131 25.80 -4.70 -2.70
N SER A 132 26.67 -3.88 -2.12
CA SER A 132 26.95 -3.80 -0.68
C SER A 132 25.87 -3.05 0.12
N VAL A 133 24.97 -2.32 -0.56
CA VAL A 133 23.88 -1.58 0.12
C VAL A 133 22.78 -2.55 0.53
N GLU A 134 22.67 -2.79 1.84
CA GLU A 134 21.70 -3.69 2.43
C GLU A 134 20.62 -2.96 3.25
N TYR A 135 20.80 -1.68 3.55
CA TYR A 135 19.93 -0.90 4.43
C TYR A 135 19.53 0.44 3.82
N LEU A 136 18.22 0.68 3.76
CA LEU A 136 17.59 1.96 3.42
C LEU A 136 16.78 2.42 4.62
N GLY A 137 17.16 3.55 5.23
CA GLY A 137 16.47 4.15 6.38
C GLY A 137 15.11 4.75 6.03
N MET A 138 14.51 5.41 7.01
CA MET A 138 13.25 6.11 6.84
C MET A 138 13.41 7.27 5.85
N PHE A 139 12.49 7.37 4.85
CA PHE A 139 12.53 8.40 3.80
C PHE A 139 13.82 8.42 2.96
N ALA A 140 14.63 7.36 2.97
CA ALA A 140 15.99 7.36 2.43
C ALA A 140 16.09 7.76 0.96
N LEU A 141 15.12 7.33 0.13
CA LEU A 141 15.12 7.53 -1.33
C LEU A 141 13.84 8.21 -1.83
N ILE A 142 13.20 9.07 -1.04
CA ILE A 142 12.11 9.90 -1.58
C ILE A 142 12.64 10.73 -2.73
N ASN A 143 12.15 10.46 -3.96
CA ASN A 143 12.52 11.23 -5.13
C ASN A 143 11.47 11.08 -6.24
N ARG A 144 10.78 12.16 -6.56
CA ARG A 144 9.70 12.17 -7.56
C ARG A 144 10.16 11.88 -8.99
N ASN A 145 11.44 12.02 -9.27
CA ASN A 145 12.00 11.74 -10.58
C ASN A 145 12.46 10.29 -10.72
N LEU A 146 12.73 9.60 -9.60
CA LEU A 146 13.33 8.27 -9.61
C LEU A 146 12.40 7.23 -10.22
N LYS A 147 12.74 6.73 -11.40
CA LYS A 147 12.00 5.69 -12.16
C LYS A 147 12.66 4.32 -12.07
N LYS A 148 13.98 4.28 -11.84
CA LYS A 148 14.74 3.04 -11.80
C LYS A 148 15.73 3.04 -10.65
N VAL A 149 15.72 1.98 -9.86
CA VAL A 149 16.68 1.69 -8.81
C VAL A 149 16.79 0.17 -8.65
N ASN A 150 18.01 -0.34 -8.54
CA ASN A 150 18.25 -1.76 -8.27
C ASN A 150 18.17 -1.99 -6.76
N LEU A 151 17.24 -2.85 -6.34
CA LEU A 151 16.92 -3.07 -4.91
C LEU A 151 17.21 -4.52 -4.46
N GLU A 152 17.70 -5.36 -5.35
CA GLU A 152 17.82 -6.82 -5.14
C GLU A 152 18.73 -7.22 -3.97
N HIS A 153 19.65 -6.36 -3.58
CA HIS A 153 20.57 -6.59 -2.45
C HIS A 153 20.09 -6.00 -1.12
N VAL A 154 19.08 -5.13 -1.15
CA VAL A 154 18.55 -4.47 0.05
C VAL A 154 17.80 -5.48 0.91
N LYS A 155 18.13 -5.53 2.20
CA LYS A 155 17.54 -6.43 3.22
C LYS A 155 16.59 -5.72 4.19
N TYR A 156 16.69 -4.40 4.27
CA TYR A 156 15.88 -3.57 5.17
C TYR A 156 15.42 -2.30 4.47
N PHE A 157 14.11 -2.06 4.52
CA PHE A 157 13.47 -0.81 4.11
C PHE A 157 12.80 -0.16 5.30
N GLY A 158 13.25 1.02 5.69
CA GLY A 158 12.62 1.85 6.71
C GLY A 158 11.24 2.39 6.26
N ASN A 159 10.55 3.04 7.17
CA ASN A 159 9.25 3.65 6.86
C ASN A 159 9.40 4.66 5.72
N ASN A 160 8.49 4.60 4.74
CA ASN A 160 8.48 5.51 3.59
C ASN A 160 9.78 5.51 2.76
N ALA A 161 10.61 4.48 2.81
CA ALA A 161 11.94 4.49 2.19
C ALA A 161 11.94 4.83 0.69
N LEU A 162 10.90 4.44 -0.05
CA LEU A 162 10.72 4.66 -1.49
C LEU A 162 9.47 5.49 -1.80
N SER A 163 8.89 6.17 -0.82
CA SER A 163 7.67 6.97 -1.02
C SER A 163 7.90 8.07 -2.05
N TYR A 164 6.83 8.44 -2.76
CA TYR A 164 6.85 9.50 -3.78
C TYR A 164 7.82 9.25 -4.95
N THR A 165 8.30 8.02 -5.16
CA THR A 165 9.07 7.69 -6.37
C THR A 165 8.18 7.54 -7.59
N SER A 166 8.78 7.60 -8.78
CA SER A 166 8.13 7.34 -10.07
C SER A 166 8.37 5.91 -10.59
N LEU A 167 8.64 4.97 -9.69
CA LEU A 167 8.76 3.56 -10.03
C LEU A 167 7.45 3.05 -10.66
N THR A 168 7.56 2.23 -11.70
CA THR A 168 6.40 1.62 -12.38
C THR A 168 6.07 0.22 -11.86
N GLU A 169 7.06 -0.45 -11.25
CA GLU A 169 6.90 -1.79 -10.67
C GLU A 169 7.49 -1.86 -9.26
N ALA A 170 6.88 -2.67 -8.40
CA ALA A 170 7.37 -2.96 -7.06
C ALA A 170 7.44 -4.47 -6.80
N PHE A 171 8.51 -4.91 -6.12
CA PHE A 171 8.71 -6.28 -5.71
C PHE A 171 8.89 -6.37 -4.20
N ILE A 172 7.97 -7.04 -3.50
CA ILE A 172 8.06 -7.35 -2.08
C ILE A 172 8.64 -8.77 -1.98
N ARG A 173 9.87 -8.87 -1.49
CA ARG A 173 10.63 -10.13 -1.43
C ARG A 173 10.61 -10.73 -0.03
N LYS A 174 10.60 -12.05 0.05
CA LYS A 174 10.76 -12.76 1.34
C LYS A 174 12.16 -12.53 1.92
N ASN A 175 12.30 -12.71 3.21
CA ASN A 175 13.54 -12.50 3.96
C ASN A 175 14.09 -11.07 3.88
N VAL A 176 13.23 -10.12 3.57
CA VAL A 176 13.48 -8.68 3.58
C VAL A 176 12.53 -8.04 4.58
N GLU A 177 13.04 -7.14 5.40
CA GLU A 177 12.25 -6.39 6.36
C GLU A 177 11.72 -5.10 5.73
N TYR A 178 10.41 -4.91 5.78
CA TYR A 178 9.73 -3.73 5.26
C TYR A 178 9.06 -2.96 6.38
N GLY A 179 9.39 -1.69 6.49
CA GLY A 179 8.67 -0.73 7.32
C GLY A 179 7.29 -0.39 6.74
N THR A 180 6.61 0.56 7.34
CA THR A 180 5.30 1.02 6.87
C THR A 180 5.45 1.97 5.69
N ALA A 181 4.41 2.03 4.80
CA ALA A 181 4.31 3.03 3.75
C ALA A 181 5.49 3.06 2.75
N VAL A 182 6.19 1.93 2.53
CA VAL A 182 7.42 1.92 1.73
C VAL A 182 7.21 2.51 0.33
N PHE A 183 6.08 2.24 -0.32
CA PHE A 183 5.73 2.76 -1.64
C PHE A 183 4.57 3.78 -1.59
N PHE A 184 4.42 4.51 -0.47
CA PHE A 184 3.37 5.52 -0.34
C PHE A 184 3.47 6.60 -1.41
N LYS A 185 2.33 6.91 -2.07
CA LYS A 185 2.27 7.93 -3.16
C LYS A 185 3.25 7.69 -4.33
N CYS A 186 3.59 6.46 -4.64
CA CYS A 186 4.25 6.13 -5.91
C CYS A 186 3.21 6.20 -7.04
N SER A 187 2.89 7.42 -7.48
CA SER A 187 1.77 7.69 -8.41
C SER A 187 1.95 7.10 -9.81
N LYS A 188 3.15 6.63 -10.15
CA LYS A 188 3.45 5.97 -11.43
C LYS A 188 3.48 4.46 -11.33
N LEU A 189 3.32 3.89 -10.12
CA LEU A 189 3.36 2.47 -9.89
C LEU A 189 2.12 1.82 -10.54
N GLU A 190 2.33 0.87 -11.45
CA GLU A 190 1.28 0.19 -12.21
C GLU A 190 1.11 -1.27 -11.76
N LYS A 191 2.22 -1.89 -11.35
CA LYS A 191 2.26 -3.30 -10.96
C LYS A 191 3.03 -3.50 -9.65
N ALA A 192 2.53 -4.44 -8.81
CA ALA A 192 3.27 -4.94 -7.65
C ALA A 192 3.23 -6.47 -7.62
N VAL A 193 4.34 -7.07 -7.22
CA VAL A 193 4.48 -8.52 -7.02
C VAL A 193 4.91 -8.78 -5.58
N ILE A 194 4.16 -9.58 -4.86
CA ILE A 194 4.49 -10.05 -3.52
C ILE A 194 4.91 -11.51 -3.59
N GLU A 195 6.15 -11.81 -3.19
CA GLU A 195 6.74 -13.14 -3.32
C GLU A 195 6.04 -14.18 -2.42
N GLU A 196 5.92 -15.41 -2.93
CA GLU A 196 5.37 -16.54 -2.17
C GLU A 196 6.20 -16.82 -0.91
N GLY A 197 5.50 -17.07 0.21
CA GLY A 197 6.07 -17.22 1.55
C GLY A 197 5.93 -15.97 2.42
N ILE A 198 5.54 -14.82 1.85
CA ILE A 198 5.18 -13.62 2.62
C ILE A 198 3.78 -13.82 3.22
N THR A 199 3.67 -13.66 4.54
CA THR A 199 2.42 -13.84 5.28
C THR A 199 1.77 -12.52 5.68
N LYS A 200 2.53 -11.42 5.68
CA LYS A 200 2.04 -10.09 6.09
C LYS A 200 2.52 -9.00 5.14
N LEU A 201 1.62 -8.10 4.78
CA LEU A 201 1.92 -6.85 4.09
C LEU A 201 1.78 -5.68 5.07
N PRO A 202 2.80 -4.82 5.26
CA PRO A 202 2.74 -3.71 6.19
C PRO A 202 1.62 -2.71 5.88
N MET A 203 1.21 -1.92 6.90
CA MET A 203 0.22 -0.86 6.70
C MET A 203 0.73 0.20 5.73
N TYR A 204 -0.21 0.79 4.95
CA TYR A 204 0.06 1.87 3.99
C TYR A 204 1.01 1.50 2.85
N THR A 205 1.39 0.23 2.64
CA THR A 205 2.45 -0.18 1.70
C THR A 205 2.29 0.46 0.33
N PHE A 206 1.10 0.42 -0.27
CA PHE A 206 0.78 0.99 -1.59
C PHE A 206 -0.27 2.10 -1.52
N ARG A 207 -0.38 2.77 -0.36
CA ARG A 207 -1.37 3.82 -0.19
C ARG A 207 -1.15 4.96 -1.16
N ILE A 208 -2.23 5.39 -1.86
CA ILE A 208 -2.25 6.46 -2.88
C ILE A 208 -1.27 6.16 -4.05
N CYS A 209 -1.18 4.89 -4.44
CA CYS A 209 -0.57 4.50 -5.70
C CYS A 209 -1.64 4.55 -6.80
N GLU A 210 -1.98 5.76 -7.26
CA GLU A 210 -3.16 6.07 -8.08
C GLU A 210 -3.21 5.37 -9.45
N ASN A 211 -2.12 4.74 -9.90
CA ASN A 211 -2.05 3.95 -11.12
C ASN A 211 -1.88 2.44 -10.87
N LEU A 212 -1.74 2.00 -9.60
CA LEU A 212 -1.58 0.59 -9.28
C LEU A 212 -2.87 -0.17 -9.56
N SER A 213 -2.89 -0.86 -10.69
CA SER A 213 -4.04 -1.63 -11.17
C SER A 213 -3.83 -3.14 -11.16
N LYS A 214 -2.58 -3.60 -10.97
CA LYS A 214 -2.23 -5.02 -10.97
C LYS A 214 -1.39 -5.35 -9.73
N VAL A 215 -1.85 -6.33 -8.95
CA VAL A 215 -1.10 -6.87 -7.83
C VAL A 215 -1.14 -8.40 -7.86
N GLU A 216 0.04 -9.02 -7.75
CA GLU A 216 0.16 -10.47 -7.58
C GLU A 216 0.32 -10.76 -6.10
N LEU A 217 -0.73 -11.34 -5.48
CA LEU A 217 -0.78 -11.67 -4.07
C LEU A 217 -0.47 -13.17 -3.87
N PRO A 218 0.48 -13.54 -2.97
CA PRO A 218 0.82 -14.93 -2.75
C PRO A 218 -0.25 -15.67 -1.94
N SER A 219 -0.35 -16.99 -2.12
CA SER A 219 -1.27 -17.85 -1.38
C SER A 219 -0.97 -17.91 0.12
N SER A 220 0.28 -17.63 0.50
CA SER A 220 0.76 -17.58 1.88
C SER A 220 0.28 -16.35 2.66
N LEU A 221 -0.24 -15.31 1.98
CA LEU A 221 -0.62 -14.05 2.63
C LEU A 221 -1.87 -14.24 3.51
N THR A 222 -1.75 -13.87 4.78
CA THR A 222 -2.82 -13.99 5.79
C THR A 222 -3.25 -12.64 6.38
N ASP A 223 -2.36 -11.64 6.32
CA ASP A 223 -2.58 -10.35 6.96
C ASP A 223 -2.17 -9.21 6.00
N ILE A 224 -3.11 -8.31 5.70
CA ILE A 224 -2.89 -7.13 4.88
C ILE A 224 -3.14 -5.92 5.76
N GLY A 225 -2.11 -5.09 5.94
CA GLY A 225 -2.14 -3.96 6.87
C GLY A 225 -3.17 -2.89 6.53
N ASN A 226 -3.52 -2.07 7.52
CA ASN A 226 -4.47 -0.97 7.35
C ASN A 226 -4.09 -0.08 6.16
N PHE A 227 -5.07 0.30 5.33
CA PHE A 227 -4.90 1.19 4.19
C PHE A 227 -3.82 0.73 3.19
N ALA A 228 -3.49 -0.57 3.14
CA ALA A 228 -2.40 -1.05 2.28
C ALA A 228 -2.63 -0.78 0.80
N PHE A 229 -3.88 -0.78 0.34
CA PHE A 229 -4.32 -0.51 -1.03
C PHE A 229 -5.29 0.69 -1.12
N ASP A 230 -5.27 1.61 -0.16
CA ASP A 230 -6.07 2.83 -0.19
C ASP A 230 -5.66 3.73 -1.38
N GLY A 231 -6.62 4.19 -2.17
CA GLY A 231 -6.39 5.08 -3.32
C GLY A 231 -5.61 4.43 -4.47
N CYS A 232 -5.79 3.13 -4.70
CA CYS A 232 -5.27 2.42 -5.87
C CYS A 232 -6.26 2.42 -7.04
N ALA A 233 -5.87 1.83 -8.18
CA ALA A 233 -6.63 1.88 -9.44
C ALA A 233 -7.20 0.52 -9.87
N PHE A 234 -7.52 -0.36 -8.95
CA PHE A 234 -8.06 -1.67 -9.28
C PHE A 234 -9.45 -1.56 -9.93
N ASP A 235 -9.66 -2.21 -11.07
CA ASP A 235 -11.01 -2.49 -11.59
C ASP A 235 -11.63 -3.70 -10.87
N SER A 236 -10.78 -4.67 -10.51
CA SER A 236 -11.12 -5.84 -9.71
C SER A 236 -9.90 -6.37 -8.97
N ILE A 237 -10.10 -7.08 -7.86
CA ILE A 237 -9.03 -7.74 -7.12
C ILE A 237 -9.53 -9.04 -6.50
N THR A 238 -8.69 -10.07 -6.48
CA THR A 238 -8.94 -11.34 -5.78
C THR A 238 -7.96 -11.47 -4.63
N LEU A 239 -8.48 -11.70 -3.43
CA LEU A 239 -7.69 -11.88 -2.22
C LEU A 239 -7.32 -13.36 -2.01
N PRO A 240 -6.15 -13.65 -1.41
CA PRO A 240 -5.77 -15.00 -1.02
C PRO A 240 -6.75 -15.61 0.00
N GLN A 241 -7.01 -16.91 -0.13
CA GLN A 241 -8.01 -17.63 0.69
C GLN A 241 -7.69 -17.71 2.19
N ASN A 242 -6.47 -17.34 2.58
CA ASN A 242 -6.04 -17.35 3.98
C ASN A 242 -6.21 -15.99 4.69
N VAL A 243 -6.67 -14.96 3.99
CA VAL A 243 -7.01 -13.67 4.60
C VAL A 243 -8.34 -13.83 5.36
N THR A 244 -8.34 -13.52 6.64
CA THR A 244 -9.51 -13.66 7.53
C THR A 244 -10.10 -12.33 7.98
N ILE A 245 -9.33 -11.26 7.93
CA ILE A 245 -9.74 -9.92 8.35
C ILE A 245 -9.48 -8.93 7.22
N LEU A 246 -10.52 -8.20 6.80
CA LEU A 246 -10.34 -7.02 5.96
C LEU A 246 -10.13 -5.82 6.88
N ARG A 247 -8.89 -5.36 6.96
CA ARG A 247 -8.48 -4.32 7.88
C ARG A 247 -8.95 -2.94 7.44
N ARG A 248 -8.95 -2.01 8.39
CA ARG A 248 -9.40 -0.63 8.22
C ARG A 248 -8.85 0.00 6.93
N GLY A 249 -9.77 0.54 6.11
CA GLY A 249 -9.46 1.31 4.91
C GLY A 249 -8.73 0.52 3.82
N LEU A 250 -8.75 -0.82 3.86
CA LEU A 250 -7.94 -1.65 2.97
C LEU A 250 -8.07 -1.28 1.50
N PHE A 251 -9.29 -1.02 1.03
CA PHE A 251 -9.62 -0.61 -0.34
C PHE A 251 -10.29 0.76 -0.39
N SER A 252 -10.16 1.57 0.64
CA SER A 252 -10.68 2.94 0.64
C SER A 252 -10.21 3.72 -0.59
N GLU A 253 -11.03 4.64 -1.13
CA GLU A 253 -10.73 5.50 -2.28
C GLU A 253 -10.34 4.75 -3.59
N ASN A 254 -10.71 3.48 -3.72
CA ASN A 254 -10.56 2.73 -4.98
C ASN A 254 -11.74 3.04 -5.91
N HIS A 255 -11.74 4.22 -6.52
CA HIS A 255 -12.87 4.75 -7.29
C HIS A 255 -13.23 3.93 -8.53
N ARG A 256 -12.34 3.04 -8.98
CA ARG A 256 -12.52 2.17 -10.16
C ARG A 256 -12.94 0.74 -9.81
N LEU A 257 -12.90 0.37 -8.52
CA LEU A 257 -13.19 -0.99 -8.07
C LEU A 257 -14.67 -1.31 -8.29
N LYS A 258 -14.93 -2.14 -9.29
CA LYS A 258 -16.30 -2.58 -9.65
C LYS A 258 -16.70 -3.84 -8.94
N ASN A 259 -15.76 -4.78 -8.80
CA ASN A 259 -16.01 -6.10 -8.26
C ASN A 259 -14.86 -6.57 -7.37
N ILE A 260 -15.22 -7.27 -6.30
CA ILE A 260 -14.27 -7.92 -5.41
C ILE A 260 -14.80 -9.28 -5.00
N VAL A 261 -13.92 -10.29 -5.03
CA VAL A 261 -14.22 -11.62 -4.49
C VAL A 261 -13.55 -11.75 -3.13
N LEU A 262 -14.36 -11.85 -2.08
CA LEU A 262 -13.88 -12.03 -0.73
C LEU A 262 -13.57 -13.51 -0.47
N PRO A 263 -12.47 -13.83 0.26
CA PRO A 263 -12.15 -15.17 0.67
C PRO A 263 -13.24 -15.77 1.57
N GLU A 264 -13.52 -17.08 1.43
CA GLU A 264 -14.49 -17.79 2.26
C GLU A 264 -14.14 -17.77 3.76
N LYS A 265 -12.87 -17.58 4.11
CA LYS A 265 -12.39 -17.53 5.49
C LYS A 265 -12.51 -16.15 6.14
N VAL A 266 -12.95 -15.13 5.42
CA VAL A 266 -13.14 -13.80 6.02
C VAL A 266 -14.22 -13.89 7.09
N ASP A 267 -13.87 -13.46 8.31
CA ASP A 267 -14.75 -13.42 9.45
C ASP A 267 -15.06 -11.99 9.92
N SER A 268 -14.21 -11.02 9.55
CA SER A 268 -14.33 -9.63 10.01
C SER A 268 -14.01 -8.62 8.93
N ILE A 269 -14.86 -7.59 8.80
CA ILE A 269 -14.70 -6.47 7.89
C ILE A 269 -14.72 -5.19 8.71
N GLU A 270 -13.58 -4.51 8.76
CA GLU A 270 -13.37 -3.35 9.61
C GLU A 270 -13.90 -2.04 8.98
N TYR A 271 -13.67 -0.97 9.69
CA TYR A 271 -14.08 0.39 9.36
C TYR A 271 -13.46 0.88 8.05
N TRP A 272 -14.29 1.45 7.13
CA TRP A 272 -13.86 2.07 5.88
C TRP A 272 -13.20 1.14 4.85
N VAL A 273 -13.38 -0.15 4.93
CA VAL A 273 -12.75 -1.07 3.97
C VAL A 273 -13.05 -0.68 2.53
N PHE A 274 -14.30 -0.26 2.24
CA PHE A 274 -14.77 0.17 0.91
C PHE A 274 -15.27 1.62 0.94
N LEU A 275 -14.57 2.50 1.67
CA LEU A 275 -14.89 3.92 1.67
C LEU A 275 -14.71 4.51 0.27
N ASN A 276 -15.73 5.21 -0.25
CA ASN A 276 -15.70 5.90 -1.54
C ASN A 276 -15.33 5.00 -2.75
N CYS A 277 -15.62 3.70 -2.68
CA CYS A 277 -15.54 2.80 -3.85
C CYS A 277 -16.74 3.05 -4.76
N TYR A 278 -16.81 4.21 -5.41
CA TYR A 278 -18.00 4.67 -6.15
C TYR A 278 -18.38 3.77 -7.31
N ALA A 279 -17.44 3.07 -7.94
CA ALA A 279 -17.72 2.16 -9.05
C ALA A 279 -18.17 0.76 -8.60
N LEU A 280 -18.19 0.46 -7.30
CA LEU A 280 -18.60 -0.85 -6.79
C LEU A 280 -20.07 -1.11 -7.14
N GLU A 281 -20.33 -2.16 -7.90
CA GLU A 281 -21.69 -2.48 -8.40
C GLU A 281 -22.43 -3.41 -7.45
N SER A 282 -21.72 -4.37 -6.86
CA SER A 282 -22.25 -5.28 -5.85
C SER A 282 -21.13 -5.83 -4.96
N ILE A 283 -21.51 -6.39 -3.82
CA ILE A 283 -20.58 -7.11 -2.95
C ILE A 283 -21.25 -8.35 -2.36
N LEU A 284 -20.47 -9.43 -2.24
CA LEU A 284 -20.88 -10.66 -1.59
C LEU A 284 -20.10 -10.88 -0.31
N PHE A 285 -20.79 -10.95 0.81
CA PHE A 285 -20.23 -11.34 2.11
C PHE A 285 -20.38 -12.85 2.32
N PRO A 286 -19.26 -13.60 2.44
CA PRO A 286 -19.29 -15.04 2.66
C PRO A 286 -20.02 -15.44 3.96
N ALA A 287 -20.49 -16.67 4.02
CA ALA A 287 -21.24 -17.20 5.16
C ALA A 287 -20.49 -17.15 6.52
N ASN A 288 -19.16 -17.13 6.47
CA ASN A 288 -18.31 -17.09 7.67
C ASN A 288 -18.14 -15.70 8.29
N VAL A 289 -18.60 -14.64 7.63
CA VAL A 289 -18.46 -13.26 8.15
C VAL A 289 -19.35 -13.10 9.39
N ARG A 290 -18.73 -12.77 10.53
CA ARG A 290 -19.38 -12.57 11.82
C ARG A 290 -19.50 -11.11 12.24
N TYR A 291 -18.65 -10.26 11.68
CA TYR A 291 -18.61 -8.86 12.00
C TYR A 291 -18.41 -7.99 10.74
N ILE A 292 -19.26 -7.00 10.56
CA ILE A 292 -19.12 -5.97 9.54
C ILE A 292 -19.33 -4.63 10.21
N ASN A 293 -18.29 -3.78 10.20
CA ASN A 293 -18.43 -2.44 10.76
C ASN A 293 -19.51 -1.63 10.03
N GLU A 294 -20.27 -0.82 10.74
CA GLU A 294 -21.37 0.00 10.19
C GLU A 294 -20.95 0.91 9.04
N LYS A 295 -19.68 1.28 8.97
CA LYS A 295 -19.08 2.12 7.92
C LYS A 295 -18.09 1.35 7.04
N ALA A 296 -18.19 0.02 6.96
CA ALA A 296 -17.36 -0.78 6.07
C ALA A 296 -17.52 -0.36 4.61
N ILE A 297 -18.78 -0.12 4.18
CA ILE A 297 -19.14 0.54 2.92
C ILE A 297 -19.70 1.90 3.28
N HIS A 298 -19.05 2.95 2.84
CA HIS A 298 -19.48 4.31 3.14
C HIS A 298 -19.08 5.27 2.01
N PHE A 299 -19.94 6.24 1.74
CA PHE A 299 -19.71 7.27 0.73
C PHE A 299 -19.84 8.63 1.39
N PHE A 300 -18.84 9.47 1.24
CA PHE A 300 -19.00 10.88 1.56
C PHE A 300 -19.85 11.55 0.47
N LYS A 301 -20.76 12.41 0.85
CA LYS A 301 -21.63 13.16 -0.07
C LYS A 301 -21.12 14.60 -0.15
N GLU A 302 -20.22 14.86 -1.10
CA GLU A 302 -19.87 16.23 -1.51
C GLU A 302 -20.55 16.57 -2.84
N PRO A 303 -20.75 17.84 -3.19
CA PRO A 303 -21.51 18.23 -4.40
C PRO A 303 -20.92 17.66 -5.70
N ASP A 304 -19.61 17.46 -5.76
CA ASP A 304 -18.90 17.00 -6.96
C ASP A 304 -18.52 15.50 -6.89
N ASP A 305 -18.92 14.78 -5.83
CA ASP A 305 -18.60 13.35 -5.71
C ASP A 305 -19.46 12.52 -6.68
N PRO A 306 -18.91 11.45 -7.28
CA PRO A 306 -19.67 10.54 -8.12
C PRO A 306 -20.83 9.88 -7.37
N THR A 307 -21.90 9.58 -8.07
CA THR A 307 -22.98 8.76 -7.50
C THR A 307 -22.51 7.33 -7.34
N PRO A 308 -22.65 6.72 -6.16
CA PRO A 308 -22.33 5.31 -5.94
C PRO A 308 -23.12 4.40 -6.88
N GLN A 309 -22.46 3.40 -7.47
CA GLN A 309 -23.05 2.47 -8.42
C GLN A 309 -23.58 1.20 -7.76
N ILE A 310 -23.33 0.98 -6.46
CA ILE A 310 -23.75 -0.22 -5.75
C ILE A 310 -25.28 -0.33 -5.70
N LYS A 311 -25.79 -1.49 -6.11
CA LYS A 311 -27.23 -1.79 -6.15
C LYS A 311 -27.59 -2.95 -5.24
N ASP A 312 -26.67 -3.91 -5.08
CA ASP A 312 -26.94 -5.17 -4.43
C ASP A 312 -25.84 -5.53 -3.44
N ILE A 313 -26.26 -5.97 -2.25
CA ILE A 313 -25.39 -6.57 -1.24
C ILE A 313 -25.92 -7.98 -0.99
N TYR A 314 -25.04 -8.96 -1.08
CA TYR A 314 -25.35 -10.37 -0.84
C TYR A 314 -24.71 -10.81 0.45
N CYS A 315 -25.49 -11.43 1.37
CA CYS A 315 -25.02 -12.01 2.61
C CYS A 315 -25.36 -13.49 2.62
N GLU A 316 -24.37 -14.38 2.56
CA GLU A 316 -24.60 -15.83 2.59
C GLU A 316 -24.82 -16.40 3.99
N GLY A 317 -24.58 -15.63 5.03
CA GLY A 317 -24.78 -16.04 6.40
C GLY A 317 -26.26 -16.24 6.73
N THR A 318 -26.64 -17.40 7.30
CA THR A 318 -27.98 -17.62 7.85
C THR A 318 -28.21 -16.84 9.15
N THR A 319 -27.12 -16.36 9.77
CA THR A 319 -27.14 -15.44 10.92
C THR A 319 -26.52 -14.13 10.48
N PRO A 320 -27.20 -12.99 10.68
CA PRO A 320 -26.66 -11.68 10.32
C PRO A 320 -25.34 -11.39 11.03
N PRO A 321 -24.32 -10.90 10.33
CA PRO A 321 -23.11 -10.38 10.97
C PRO A 321 -23.45 -9.26 11.97
N LYS A 322 -22.70 -9.20 13.08
CA LYS A 322 -22.84 -8.13 14.08
C LYS A 322 -22.57 -6.76 13.47
N GLU A 323 -23.23 -5.73 13.97
CA GLU A 323 -23.30 -4.34 13.51
C GLU A 323 -23.97 -4.24 12.13
N GLY A 324 -23.35 -4.77 11.08
CA GLY A 324 -23.82 -4.64 9.71
C GLY A 324 -23.65 -3.24 9.12
N CYS A 325 -23.51 -3.17 7.81
CA CYS A 325 -23.46 -1.90 7.08
C CYS A 325 -24.81 -1.64 6.41
N TYR A 326 -25.20 -0.36 6.35
CA TYR A 326 -26.40 0.08 5.62
C TYR A 326 -26.01 1.07 4.54
N VAL A 327 -26.48 0.81 3.32
CA VAL A 327 -26.36 1.72 2.17
C VAL A 327 -27.74 2.02 1.63
N GLU A 328 -28.10 3.31 1.59
CA GLU A 328 -29.42 3.78 1.15
C GLU A 328 -29.68 3.41 -0.32
N GLY A 329 -30.87 2.89 -0.61
CA GLY A 329 -31.33 2.55 -1.96
C GLY A 329 -30.75 1.25 -2.53
N VAL A 330 -30.07 0.46 -1.71
CA VAL A 330 -29.47 -0.83 -2.08
C VAL A 330 -30.39 -1.99 -1.68
N THR A 331 -30.43 -3.05 -2.48
CA THR A 331 -31.11 -4.30 -2.15
C THR A 331 -30.18 -5.22 -1.37
N LEU A 332 -30.68 -5.76 -0.26
CA LEU A 332 -29.97 -6.76 0.55
C LEU A 332 -30.52 -8.17 0.23
N HIS A 333 -29.68 -9.00 -0.34
CA HIS A 333 -29.99 -10.39 -0.63
C HIS A 333 -29.48 -11.30 0.51
N VAL A 334 -30.35 -12.17 1.03
CA VAL A 334 -30.07 -13.07 2.14
C VAL A 334 -30.53 -14.49 1.80
N PRO A 335 -30.08 -15.53 2.54
CA PRO A 335 -30.54 -16.89 2.32
C PRO A 335 -32.04 -17.04 2.50
N LYS A 336 -32.65 -17.94 1.73
CA LYS A 336 -34.07 -18.27 1.83
C LYS A 336 -34.48 -18.58 3.27
N GLY A 337 -35.56 -17.92 3.72
CA GLY A 337 -36.09 -18.03 5.08
C GLY A 337 -35.34 -17.19 6.14
N CYS A 338 -34.35 -16.39 5.76
CA CYS A 338 -33.59 -15.54 6.69
C CYS A 338 -34.05 -14.06 6.71
N LYS A 339 -35.02 -13.66 5.87
CA LYS A 339 -35.48 -12.26 5.79
C LYS A 339 -35.84 -11.67 7.17
N GLU A 340 -36.60 -12.39 7.96
CA GLU A 340 -37.11 -11.88 9.24
C GLU A 340 -35.98 -11.62 10.25
N ILE A 341 -34.99 -12.52 10.35
CA ILE A 341 -33.86 -12.32 11.28
C ILE A 341 -33.02 -11.14 10.87
N TYR A 342 -32.78 -10.92 9.57
CA TYR A 342 -32.08 -9.72 9.08
C TYR A 342 -32.89 -8.44 9.32
N ALA A 343 -34.21 -8.47 9.08
CA ALA A 343 -35.09 -7.30 9.27
C ALA A 343 -35.25 -6.87 10.73
N THR A 344 -34.81 -7.70 11.69
CA THR A 344 -34.89 -7.41 13.13
C THR A 344 -33.52 -7.23 13.79
N THR A 345 -32.41 -7.29 13.01
CA THR A 345 -31.06 -7.26 13.57
C THR A 345 -30.32 -5.97 13.21
N ASP A 346 -29.88 -5.21 14.19
CA ASP A 346 -28.94 -4.06 14.11
C ASP A 346 -29.18 -3.14 12.89
N ASN A 347 -28.11 -2.80 12.18
CA ASN A 347 -28.19 -1.95 10.97
C ASN A 347 -28.83 -2.64 9.77
N TRP A 348 -28.92 -3.99 9.77
CA TRP A 348 -29.59 -4.75 8.71
C TRP A 348 -31.07 -4.44 8.65
N ALA A 349 -31.71 -4.19 9.80
CA ALA A 349 -33.13 -3.79 9.88
C ALA A 349 -33.45 -2.51 9.08
N LYS A 350 -32.47 -1.65 8.81
CA LYS A 350 -32.65 -0.39 8.04
C LYS A 350 -32.97 -0.64 6.57
N TYR A 351 -32.68 -1.82 6.04
CA TYR A 351 -33.05 -2.18 4.67
C TYR A 351 -34.56 -2.37 4.49
N GLY A 352 -35.29 -2.74 5.56
CA GLY A 352 -36.72 -2.86 5.54
C GLY A 352 -37.24 -3.76 4.43
N GLU A 353 -38.07 -3.21 3.53
CA GLU A 353 -38.63 -3.96 2.40
C GLU A 353 -37.59 -4.33 1.32
N ASN A 354 -36.45 -3.64 1.28
CA ASN A 354 -35.35 -3.95 0.37
C ASN A 354 -34.56 -5.21 0.75
N ILE A 355 -35.03 -5.99 1.75
CA ILE A 355 -34.46 -7.31 2.05
C ILE A 355 -35.20 -8.36 1.21
N VAL A 356 -34.43 -9.09 0.41
CA VAL A 356 -34.91 -10.20 -0.44
C VAL A 356 -34.24 -11.51 -0.01
N ASP A 357 -35.03 -12.55 0.28
CA ASP A 357 -34.52 -13.86 0.71
C ASP A 357 -34.49 -14.83 -0.50
N ASP A 358 -33.60 -14.58 -1.43
CA ASP A 358 -33.50 -15.27 -2.70
C ASP A 358 -32.23 -16.11 -2.89
N ILE A 359 -31.27 -16.07 -1.94
CA ILE A 359 -30.06 -16.87 -2.02
C ILE A 359 -30.37 -18.33 -1.69
N ASP A 360 -30.18 -19.21 -2.69
CA ASP A 360 -30.34 -20.64 -2.53
C ASP A 360 -29.01 -21.30 -2.18
N LEU A 361 -28.86 -21.73 -0.93
CA LEU A 361 -27.66 -22.41 -0.43
C LEU A 361 -27.65 -23.91 -0.72
N SER A 362 -28.73 -24.50 -1.25
CA SER A 362 -28.84 -25.95 -1.45
C SER A 362 -27.82 -26.53 -2.45
N GLY A 363 -27.30 -25.71 -3.35
CA GLY A 363 -26.27 -26.10 -4.34
C GLY A 363 -24.83 -25.85 -3.91
N ILE A 364 -24.58 -25.19 -2.78
CA ILE A 364 -23.24 -24.70 -2.38
C ILE A 364 -22.50 -25.70 -1.45
N HIS A 365 -23.20 -26.65 -0.83
CA HIS A 365 -22.65 -27.54 0.21
C HIS A 365 -21.86 -28.75 -0.29
N ASN A 366 -21.63 -28.95 -1.59
CA ASN A 366 -20.90 -30.11 -2.13
C ASN A 366 -19.60 -29.73 -2.84
N SER A 367 -18.78 -28.87 -2.27
CA SER A 367 -17.45 -28.60 -2.80
C SER A 367 -16.36 -29.45 -2.16
N GLN A 368 -16.31 -30.72 -2.51
CA GLN A 368 -15.05 -31.45 -2.50
C GLN A 368 -14.24 -31.09 -3.74
N VAL A 369 -12.96 -30.85 -3.49
CA VAL A 369 -11.87 -30.55 -4.44
C VAL A 369 -11.99 -31.39 -5.71
N ILE A 370 -12.21 -30.76 -6.87
CA ILE A 370 -11.85 -31.34 -8.17
C ILE A 370 -11.49 -30.25 -9.19
N SER A 371 -10.29 -30.39 -9.76
CA SER A 371 -9.74 -29.92 -11.05
C SER A 371 -10.14 -28.56 -11.63
N ASN A 372 -9.13 -27.89 -12.19
CA ASN A 372 -9.24 -26.72 -13.10
C ASN A 372 -10.07 -27.05 -14.36
N ASP A 373 -11.36 -27.15 -14.23
CA ASP A 373 -12.23 -27.39 -15.38
C ASP A 373 -12.82 -26.06 -15.84
N SER A 374 -12.17 -25.43 -16.80
CA SER A 374 -12.66 -24.22 -17.47
C SER A 374 -13.96 -24.45 -18.24
N ASP A 375 -14.34 -25.72 -18.45
CA ASP A 375 -15.48 -26.15 -19.25
C ASP A 375 -16.74 -26.47 -18.41
N ALA A 376 -16.62 -26.41 -17.07
CA ALA A 376 -17.77 -26.60 -16.21
C ALA A 376 -18.84 -25.49 -16.45
N PRO A 377 -20.15 -25.85 -16.46
CA PRO A 377 -21.19 -24.85 -16.65
C PRO A 377 -21.17 -23.80 -15.55
N ALA A 378 -21.32 -22.53 -15.94
CA ALA A 378 -21.44 -21.40 -15.01
C ALA A 378 -22.90 -21.22 -14.59
N TYR A 379 -23.11 -20.90 -13.30
CA TYR A 379 -24.41 -20.57 -12.75
C TYR A 379 -24.36 -19.19 -12.08
N ASP A 380 -25.42 -18.40 -12.15
CA ASP A 380 -25.53 -17.18 -11.37
C ASP A 380 -25.72 -17.51 -9.87
N LEU A 381 -25.71 -16.47 -9.03
CA LEU A 381 -25.86 -16.64 -7.59
C LEU A 381 -27.23 -17.16 -7.14
N GLN A 382 -28.22 -17.16 -8.08
CA GLN A 382 -29.54 -17.76 -7.91
C GLN A 382 -29.61 -19.21 -8.39
N GLY A 383 -28.46 -19.81 -8.80
CA GLY A 383 -28.37 -21.19 -9.28
C GLY A 383 -28.87 -21.40 -10.72
N ARG A 384 -29.15 -20.34 -11.50
CA ARG A 384 -29.58 -20.46 -12.89
C ARG A 384 -28.37 -20.61 -13.80
N LYS A 385 -28.39 -21.55 -14.73
CA LYS A 385 -27.32 -21.78 -15.70
C LYS A 385 -27.13 -20.56 -16.61
N VAL A 386 -25.92 -20.06 -16.69
CA VAL A 386 -25.54 -18.90 -17.52
C VAL A 386 -24.75 -19.40 -18.72
N ALA A 387 -25.29 -19.22 -19.92
CA ALA A 387 -24.64 -19.67 -21.15
C ALA A 387 -23.45 -18.79 -21.54
N HIS A 388 -23.49 -17.49 -21.21
CA HIS A 388 -22.47 -16.51 -21.55
C HIS A 388 -22.17 -15.65 -20.31
N PRO A 389 -21.23 -16.09 -19.43
CA PRO A 389 -20.81 -15.29 -18.31
C PRO A 389 -20.22 -13.95 -18.77
N LYS A 390 -20.69 -12.85 -18.19
CA LYS A 390 -20.21 -11.51 -18.52
C LYS A 390 -18.94 -11.20 -17.71
N GLN A 391 -18.04 -10.45 -18.31
CA GLN A 391 -16.85 -9.98 -17.64
C GLN A 391 -17.23 -9.06 -16.47
N GLY A 392 -16.63 -9.30 -15.29
CA GLY A 392 -16.89 -8.53 -14.08
C GLY A 392 -18.05 -9.04 -13.23
N GLU A 393 -18.80 -10.08 -13.63
CA GLU A 393 -19.85 -10.67 -12.80
C GLU A 393 -19.35 -11.94 -12.07
N ILE A 394 -19.95 -12.21 -10.88
CA ILE A 394 -19.63 -13.39 -10.07
C ILE A 394 -20.55 -14.55 -10.46
N TYR A 395 -19.96 -15.71 -10.72
CA TYR A 395 -20.67 -16.95 -11.08
C TYR A 395 -20.21 -18.10 -10.20
N ILE A 396 -21.00 -19.16 -10.17
CA ILE A 396 -20.60 -20.47 -9.61
C ILE A 396 -20.21 -21.35 -10.81
N GLN A 397 -18.95 -21.78 -10.87
CA GLN A 397 -18.44 -22.68 -11.90
C GLN A 397 -17.62 -23.78 -11.25
N GLY A 398 -17.95 -25.07 -11.54
CA GLY A 398 -17.30 -26.21 -10.87
C GLY A 398 -17.47 -26.22 -9.36
N GLY A 399 -18.59 -25.70 -8.83
CA GLY A 399 -18.85 -25.57 -7.41
C GLY A 399 -18.06 -24.48 -6.69
N ARG A 400 -17.39 -23.58 -7.43
CA ARG A 400 -16.61 -22.45 -6.89
C ARG A 400 -17.16 -21.13 -7.43
N LYS A 401 -17.08 -20.08 -6.61
CA LYS A 401 -17.31 -18.71 -7.06
C LYS A 401 -16.14 -18.29 -7.94
N VAL A 402 -16.43 -17.83 -9.14
CA VAL A 402 -15.48 -17.30 -10.09
C VAL A 402 -15.98 -15.95 -10.58
N MET A 403 -15.09 -15.01 -10.76
CA MET A 403 -15.34 -13.77 -11.50
C MET A 403 -14.76 -13.93 -12.89
N ARG A 404 -15.55 -13.60 -13.89
CA ARG A 404 -15.15 -13.68 -15.30
C ARG A 404 -14.85 -12.30 -15.87
#